data_1f9812dccae234f976e0c4b6ac899268
#
_entry.id   1f9812dccae234f976e0c4b6ac899268
#
_cell.length_a   1.000
_cell.length_b   1.000
_cell.length_c   1.000
_cell.angle_alpha   90.00
_cell.angle_beta   90.00
_cell.angle_gamma   90.00
#
_symmetry.space_group_name_H-M   'P 1'
#
loop_
_entity.id
_entity.type
_entity.pdbx_description
1 polymer ?
#
loop_
_entity_poly.entity_id
_entity_poly.type
_entity_poly.pdbx_seq_one_letter_code
_entity_poly.pdbx_strand_id
1 'polypeptide(L)'
;GLGIPAEPLFRSDSVTPDEIREYRGTLTEAGKEDPYSKRSVEENLDLFERMKNGEFEDGTKVLRARIDMSSSNINMRDPILYRVAHMTHHNTGDKWCVYPMYDFAHPIEDAIEGITHSICTLEFEDHRPLYDWVVIECGFKNSPEESPKQIEFAKLYLTNVVTGKRYIKRLVEDGIVDGWDDPRLVSIAALRRRGFTPESIQNFVD
;
A
#
# COMPACT_ATOMS: atom_id res chain seq x y z
N GLY A 1 -11.14 5.93 19.42
CA GLY A 1 -11.61 6.05 18.05
C GLY A 1 -10.81 7.10 17.34
N LEU A 2 -10.24 6.77 16.19
CA LEU A 2 -9.70 7.76 15.28
C LEU A 2 -10.88 8.69 14.93
N GLY A 3 -10.83 9.95 15.37
CA GLY A 3 -11.86 10.95 15.09
C GLY A 3 -11.77 11.38 13.63
N ILE A 4 -12.21 10.50 12.75
CA ILE A 4 -12.33 10.82 11.33
C ILE A 4 -13.46 11.82 11.19
N PRO A 5 -13.27 12.98 10.54
CA PRO A 5 -14.33 13.94 10.30
C PRO A 5 -15.52 13.24 9.64
N ALA A 6 -16.74 13.54 10.11
CA ALA A 6 -17.97 12.89 9.65
C ALA A 6 -18.45 13.37 8.27
N GLU A 7 -17.59 13.92 7.47
CA GLU A 7 -17.91 14.21 6.06
C GLU A 7 -17.79 12.91 5.22
N PRO A 8 -18.47 12.81 4.08
CA PRO A 8 -18.57 11.56 3.30
C PRO A 8 -17.26 11.21 2.59
N LEU A 9 -16.17 11.01 3.39
CA LEU A 9 -14.86 10.61 2.91
C LEU A 9 -14.77 9.11 2.61
N PHE A 10 -15.79 8.33 3.03
CA PHE A 10 -15.80 6.87 2.92
C PHE A 10 -17.12 6.35 2.41
N ARG A 11 -17.05 5.22 1.73
CA ARG A 11 -18.21 4.43 1.33
C ARG A 11 -17.94 2.93 1.46
N SER A 12 -18.92 2.20 1.97
CA SER A 12 -18.90 0.74 1.94
C SER A 12 -19.37 0.25 0.58
N ASP A 13 -18.65 -0.72 0.01
CA ASP A 13 -18.83 -1.20 -1.34
C ASP A 13 -18.95 -2.73 -1.37
N SER A 14 -19.75 -3.26 -2.31
CA SER A 14 -19.99 -4.69 -2.53
C SER A 14 -19.81 -5.07 -4.00
N VAL A 15 -19.16 -4.25 -4.80
CA VAL A 15 -18.94 -4.52 -6.23
C VAL A 15 -17.96 -5.66 -6.44
N THR A 16 -18.27 -6.50 -7.41
CA THR A 16 -17.40 -7.57 -7.86
C THR A 16 -16.12 -7.00 -8.53
N PRO A 17 -15.04 -7.78 -8.65
CA PRO A 17 -13.83 -7.33 -9.32
C PRO A 17 -14.04 -6.84 -10.76
N ASP A 18 -14.99 -7.41 -11.49
CA ASP A 18 -15.31 -7.01 -12.87
C ASP A 18 -16.07 -5.68 -12.91
N GLU A 19 -17.06 -5.50 -12.06
CA GLU A 19 -17.76 -4.23 -11.88
C GLU A 19 -16.80 -3.11 -11.43
N ILE A 20 -15.85 -3.44 -10.54
CA ILE A 20 -14.81 -2.47 -10.12
C ILE A 20 -14.03 -1.95 -11.33
N ARG A 21 -13.62 -2.85 -12.24
CA ARG A 21 -12.88 -2.44 -13.44
C ARG A 21 -13.71 -1.52 -14.32
N GLU A 22 -15.00 -1.81 -14.47
CA GLU A 22 -15.92 -0.97 -15.25
C GLU A 22 -16.08 0.42 -14.63
N TYR A 23 -16.33 0.49 -13.31
CA TYR A 23 -16.51 1.79 -12.62
C TYR A 23 -15.21 2.57 -12.50
N ARG A 24 -14.09 1.91 -12.21
CA ARG A 24 -12.79 2.58 -12.05
C ARG A 24 -12.23 3.14 -13.35
N GLY A 25 -12.64 2.60 -14.50
CA GLY A 25 -12.14 2.98 -15.82
C GLY A 25 -10.70 2.51 -16.05
N THR A 26 -10.03 3.13 -17.01
CA THR A 26 -8.66 2.81 -17.45
C THR A 26 -7.73 4.02 -17.31
N LEU A 27 -6.48 3.89 -17.71
CA LEU A 27 -5.54 5.02 -17.74
C LEU A 27 -5.96 6.12 -18.74
N THR A 28 -6.75 5.76 -19.75
CA THR A 28 -7.22 6.67 -20.80
C THR A 28 -8.69 7.04 -20.68
N GLU A 29 -9.44 6.33 -19.85
CA GLU A 29 -10.86 6.56 -19.62
C GLU A 29 -11.11 6.86 -18.15
N ALA A 30 -11.83 7.94 -17.87
CA ALA A 30 -12.22 8.32 -16.52
C ALA A 30 -13.11 7.25 -15.87
N GLY A 31 -13.04 7.13 -14.56
CA GLY A 31 -13.97 6.31 -13.81
C GLY A 31 -15.37 6.91 -13.75
N LYS A 32 -16.32 6.12 -13.26
CA LYS A 32 -17.72 6.50 -13.05
C LYS A 32 -18.10 6.23 -11.59
N GLU A 33 -19.02 7.01 -11.08
CA GLU A 33 -19.62 6.72 -9.77
C GLU A 33 -20.35 5.37 -9.81
N ASP A 34 -20.14 4.53 -8.81
CA ASP A 34 -20.89 3.31 -8.63
C ASP A 34 -22.23 3.57 -7.87
N PRO A 35 -23.15 2.59 -7.85
CA PRO A 35 -24.45 2.74 -7.18
C PRO A 35 -24.38 3.06 -5.68
N TYR A 36 -23.25 2.74 -5.04
CA TYR A 36 -23.06 2.89 -3.59
C TYR A 36 -22.49 4.25 -3.17
N SER A 37 -22.06 5.06 -4.15
CA SER A 37 -21.48 6.39 -3.91
C SER A 37 -22.47 7.38 -3.23
N LYS A 38 -23.78 7.10 -3.33
CA LYS A 38 -24.86 7.95 -2.81
C LYS A 38 -25.38 7.55 -1.43
N ARG A 39 -24.79 6.53 -0.78
CA ARG A 39 -25.18 6.15 0.58
C ARG A 39 -24.89 7.27 1.57
N SER A 40 -25.74 7.38 2.60
CA SER A 40 -25.51 8.32 3.67
C SER A 40 -24.28 7.96 4.52
N VAL A 41 -23.79 8.92 5.30
CA VAL A 41 -22.69 8.70 6.24
C VAL A 41 -23.10 7.65 7.28
N GLU A 42 -24.32 7.73 7.78
CA GLU A 42 -24.87 6.83 8.79
C GLU A 42 -24.92 5.39 8.28
N GLU A 43 -25.39 5.18 7.05
CA GLU A 43 -25.38 3.84 6.41
C GLU A 43 -23.96 3.28 6.25
N ASN A 44 -23.02 4.12 5.83
CA ASN A 44 -21.63 3.69 5.65
C ASN A 44 -20.95 3.34 6.99
N LEU A 45 -21.25 4.10 8.05
CA LEU A 45 -20.76 3.81 9.41
C LEU A 45 -21.35 2.50 9.95
N ASP A 46 -22.67 2.28 9.80
CA ASP A 46 -23.32 1.03 10.19
C ASP A 46 -22.68 -0.18 9.47
N LEU A 47 -22.54 -0.08 8.15
CA LEU A 47 -21.91 -1.14 7.37
C LEU A 47 -20.47 -1.40 7.79
N PHE A 48 -19.69 -0.38 8.13
CA PHE A 48 -18.33 -0.56 8.59
C PHE A 48 -18.26 -1.22 9.98
N GLU A 49 -19.13 -0.86 10.91
CA GLU A 49 -19.24 -1.55 12.18
C GLU A 49 -19.62 -3.02 12.00
N ARG A 50 -20.53 -3.34 11.10
CA ARG A 50 -20.90 -4.71 10.75
C ARG A 50 -19.76 -5.48 10.09
N MET A 51 -18.92 -4.80 9.26
CA MET A 51 -17.68 -5.38 8.74
C MET A 51 -16.73 -5.76 9.89
N LYS A 52 -16.52 -4.88 10.86
CA LYS A 52 -15.67 -5.13 12.03
C LYS A 52 -16.18 -6.28 12.89
N ASN A 53 -17.49 -6.44 12.98
CA ASN A 53 -18.14 -7.51 13.74
C ASN A 53 -18.15 -8.87 13.01
N GLY A 54 -17.59 -8.96 11.81
CA GLY A 54 -17.46 -10.20 11.06
C GLY A 54 -18.75 -10.69 10.40
N GLU A 55 -19.72 -9.81 10.14
CA GLU A 55 -21.00 -10.18 9.53
C GLU A 55 -20.90 -10.49 8.03
N PHE A 56 -19.78 -10.19 7.40
CA PHE A 56 -19.58 -10.35 5.96
C PHE A 56 -18.47 -11.34 5.64
N GLU A 57 -18.65 -12.11 4.58
CA GLU A 57 -17.65 -13.04 4.09
C GLU A 57 -16.47 -12.31 3.42
N ASP A 58 -15.33 -12.98 3.32
CA ASP A 58 -14.11 -12.46 2.69
C ASP A 58 -14.38 -12.00 1.26
N GLY A 59 -13.89 -10.79 0.96
CA GLY A 59 -14.01 -10.22 -0.37
C GLY A 59 -15.39 -9.70 -0.76
N THR A 60 -16.42 -9.83 0.09
CA THR A 60 -17.77 -9.35 -0.21
C THR A 60 -18.00 -7.89 0.11
N LYS A 61 -17.17 -7.31 0.99
CA LYS A 61 -17.24 -5.91 1.41
C LYS A 61 -15.88 -5.28 1.51
N VAL A 62 -15.80 -4.03 1.08
CA VAL A 62 -14.62 -3.16 1.24
C VAL A 62 -15.08 -1.78 1.71
N LEU A 63 -14.20 -1.07 2.38
CA LEU A 63 -14.35 0.37 2.62
C LEU A 63 -13.45 1.12 1.64
N ARG A 64 -14.02 2.06 0.89
CA ARG A 64 -13.30 2.91 -0.05
C ARG A 64 -13.22 4.34 0.43
N ALA A 65 -12.15 5.04 0.08
CA ALA A 65 -12.14 6.48 0.10
C ALA A 65 -13.14 7.03 -0.93
N ARG A 66 -13.61 8.24 -0.71
CA ARG A 66 -14.38 9.01 -1.68
C ARG A 66 -13.57 10.24 -2.04
N ILE A 67 -12.88 10.19 -3.18
CA ILE A 67 -11.97 11.23 -3.63
C ILE A 67 -12.44 11.79 -4.98
N ASP A 68 -12.01 11.18 -6.09
CA ASP A 68 -12.34 11.66 -7.43
C ASP A 68 -12.23 10.52 -8.46
N MET A 69 -13.38 10.00 -8.90
CA MET A 69 -13.44 8.96 -9.91
C MET A 69 -12.99 9.44 -11.31
N SER A 70 -12.90 10.76 -11.54
CA SER A 70 -12.41 11.35 -12.79
C SER A 70 -10.90 11.60 -12.82
N SER A 71 -10.21 11.42 -11.71
CA SER A 71 -8.78 11.69 -11.58
C SER A 71 -7.96 10.98 -12.68
N SER A 72 -6.96 11.67 -13.24
CA SER A 72 -5.99 11.06 -14.15
C SER A 72 -5.11 10.03 -13.42
N ASN A 73 -4.87 10.22 -12.12
CA ASN A 73 -4.20 9.25 -11.27
C ASN A 73 -5.18 8.19 -10.79
N ILE A 74 -5.05 6.97 -11.30
CA ILE A 74 -5.95 5.87 -10.98
C ILE A 74 -5.94 5.50 -9.48
N ASN A 75 -4.86 5.82 -8.74
CA ASN A 75 -4.78 5.58 -7.31
C ASN A 75 -5.66 6.53 -6.49
N MET A 76 -6.10 7.65 -7.08
CA MET A 76 -7.03 8.61 -6.49
C MET A 76 -8.49 8.32 -6.81
N ARG A 77 -8.78 7.30 -7.64
CA ARG A 77 -10.14 6.90 -8.00
C ARG A 77 -10.73 5.98 -6.95
N ASP A 78 -11.18 6.56 -5.85
CA ASP A 78 -11.83 5.90 -4.73
C ASP A 78 -11.14 4.59 -4.29
N PRO A 79 -9.88 4.65 -3.85
CA PRO A 79 -9.10 3.47 -3.49
C PRO A 79 -9.70 2.73 -2.30
N ILE A 80 -9.43 1.42 -2.24
CA ILE A 80 -9.82 0.60 -1.10
C ILE A 80 -8.94 0.95 0.10
N LEU A 81 -9.57 1.25 1.25
CA LEU A 81 -8.92 1.52 2.53
C LEU A 81 -8.89 0.28 3.42
N TYR A 82 -10.02 -0.43 3.53
CA TYR A 82 -10.16 -1.67 4.30
C TYR A 82 -10.85 -2.75 3.50
N ARG A 83 -10.48 -3.99 3.79
CA ARG A 83 -11.15 -5.19 3.29
C ARG A 83 -11.55 -6.12 4.42
N VAL A 84 -12.61 -6.92 4.22
CA VAL A 84 -12.92 -8.06 5.08
C VAL A 84 -12.00 -9.21 4.73
N ALA A 85 -11.35 -9.78 5.73
CA ALA A 85 -10.51 -10.96 5.62
C ALA A 85 -10.45 -11.69 6.97
N HIS A 86 -11.02 -12.91 7.04
CA HIS A 86 -10.96 -13.76 8.22
C HIS A 86 -9.67 -14.57 8.19
N MET A 87 -8.64 -14.06 8.86
CA MET A 87 -7.33 -14.66 8.90
C MET A 87 -6.68 -14.46 10.27
N THR A 88 -5.99 -15.49 10.76
CA THR A 88 -5.23 -15.39 12.02
C THR A 88 -3.99 -14.52 11.81
N HIS A 89 -3.92 -13.43 12.54
CA HIS A 89 -2.77 -12.53 12.52
C HIS A 89 -1.76 -12.92 13.61
N HIS A 90 -0.47 -12.94 13.28
CA HIS A 90 0.60 -13.43 14.16
C HIS A 90 0.71 -12.72 15.53
N ASN A 91 0.31 -11.45 15.63
CA ASN A 91 0.33 -10.69 16.88
C ASN A 91 -1.04 -10.62 17.58
N THR A 92 -2.15 -10.57 16.80
CA THR A 92 -3.49 -10.29 17.34
C THR A 92 -4.43 -11.50 17.28
N GLY A 93 -3.98 -12.63 16.71
CA GLY A 93 -4.81 -13.81 16.52
C GLY A 93 -6.02 -13.50 15.64
N ASP A 94 -7.19 -13.96 16.04
CA ASP A 94 -8.46 -13.80 15.33
C ASP A 94 -9.28 -12.59 15.82
N LYS A 95 -8.63 -11.63 16.46
CA LYS A 95 -9.29 -10.44 17.03
C LYS A 95 -9.96 -9.57 15.95
N TRP A 96 -9.37 -9.50 14.76
CA TRP A 96 -9.80 -8.64 13.68
C TRP A 96 -10.15 -9.45 12.43
N CYS A 97 -11.21 -9.04 11.76
CA CYS A 97 -11.61 -9.55 10.45
C CYS A 97 -11.65 -8.44 9.36
N VAL A 98 -11.17 -7.25 9.71
CA VAL A 98 -11.04 -6.11 8.80
C VAL A 98 -9.60 -5.65 8.83
N TYR A 99 -8.98 -5.58 7.65
CA TYR A 99 -7.56 -5.23 7.51
C TYR A 99 -7.39 -4.04 6.58
N PRO A 100 -6.54 -3.06 6.95
CA PRO A 100 -6.24 -1.93 6.09
C PRO A 100 -5.43 -2.39 4.87
N MET A 101 -5.62 -1.68 3.76
CA MET A 101 -4.76 -1.80 2.60
C MET A 101 -3.47 -1.02 2.82
N TYR A 102 -2.41 -1.39 2.11
CA TYR A 102 -1.08 -0.79 2.25
C TYR A 102 -1.09 0.74 2.13
N ASP A 103 -1.75 1.26 1.09
CA ASP A 103 -1.80 2.71 0.82
C ASP A 103 -2.55 3.52 1.89
N PHE A 104 -3.29 2.84 2.77
CA PHE A 104 -3.96 3.47 3.91
C PHE A 104 -3.18 3.27 5.22
N ALA A 105 -2.62 2.09 5.45
CA ALA A 105 -1.89 1.79 6.68
C ALA A 105 -0.55 2.54 6.75
N HIS A 106 0.23 2.49 5.67
CA HIS A 106 1.59 3.05 5.61
C HIS A 106 1.67 4.56 5.98
N PRO A 107 0.88 5.47 5.37
CA PRO A 107 0.95 6.88 5.75
C PRO A 107 0.52 7.15 7.20
N ILE A 108 -0.42 6.37 7.73
CA ILE A 108 -0.87 6.49 9.11
C ILE A 108 0.22 6.04 10.09
N GLU A 109 0.87 4.92 9.82
CA GLU A 109 1.98 4.41 10.62
C GLU A 109 3.14 5.40 10.63
N ASP A 110 3.55 5.90 9.48
CA ASP A 110 4.58 6.93 9.37
C ASP A 110 4.25 8.18 10.20
N ALA A 111 3.01 8.64 10.12
CA ALA A 111 2.56 9.82 10.85
C ALA A 111 2.55 9.59 12.38
N ILE A 112 2.12 8.42 12.85
CA ILE A 112 2.09 8.05 14.28
C ILE A 112 3.51 7.88 14.82
N GLU A 113 4.40 7.27 14.06
CA GLU A 113 5.78 7.01 14.46
C GLU A 113 6.68 8.25 14.33
N GLY A 114 6.19 9.35 13.77
CA GLY A 114 6.94 10.59 13.59
C GLY A 114 8.03 10.48 12.52
N ILE A 115 7.82 9.64 11.52
CA ILE A 115 8.70 9.52 10.36
C ILE A 115 8.71 10.85 9.59
N THR A 116 9.87 11.31 9.19
CA THR A 116 10.03 12.53 8.39
C THR A 116 10.27 12.23 6.91
N HIS A 117 10.98 11.14 6.63
CA HIS A 117 11.35 10.69 5.29
C HIS A 117 10.94 9.23 5.11
N SER A 118 9.85 9.01 4.39
CA SER A 118 9.32 7.68 4.06
C SER A 118 9.90 7.21 2.74
N ILE A 119 10.86 6.27 2.81
CA ILE A 119 11.63 5.82 1.64
C ILE A 119 10.93 4.65 0.96
N CYS A 120 10.61 4.82 -0.31
CA CYS A 120 9.94 3.83 -1.14
C CYS A 120 10.73 3.52 -2.42
N THR A 121 10.26 2.52 -3.15
CA THR A 121 10.72 2.27 -4.53
C THR A 121 9.91 3.10 -5.53
N LEU A 122 10.46 3.34 -6.72
CA LEU A 122 9.90 4.26 -7.73
C LEU A 122 8.49 3.88 -8.20
N GLU A 123 8.09 2.62 -8.10
CA GLU A 123 6.73 2.17 -8.41
C GLU A 123 5.64 2.83 -7.54
N PHE A 124 5.99 3.47 -6.43
CA PHE A 124 5.07 4.17 -5.53
C PHE A 124 4.96 5.68 -5.80
N GLU A 125 5.63 6.21 -6.83
CA GLU A 125 5.57 7.64 -7.16
C GLU A 125 4.13 8.13 -7.38
N ASP A 126 3.34 7.37 -8.13
CA ASP A 126 1.92 7.68 -8.39
C ASP A 126 1.02 7.51 -7.15
N HIS A 127 1.51 6.88 -6.09
CA HIS A 127 0.78 6.73 -4.82
C HIS A 127 0.96 7.91 -3.88
N ARG A 128 1.96 8.78 -4.10
CA ARG A 128 2.26 9.92 -3.21
C ARG A 128 1.08 10.86 -2.99
N PRO A 129 0.24 11.21 -3.99
CA PRO A 129 -0.95 12.02 -3.74
C PRO A 129 -1.95 11.37 -2.77
N LEU A 130 -2.09 10.04 -2.83
CA LEU A 130 -2.93 9.29 -1.90
C LEU A 130 -2.32 9.26 -0.49
N TYR A 131 -1.01 9.09 -0.38
CA TYR A 131 -0.28 9.18 0.88
C TYR A 131 -0.54 10.51 1.60
N ASP A 132 -0.37 11.62 0.90
CA ASP A 132 -0.61 12.96 1.44
C ASP A 132 -2.09 13.15 1.83
N TRP A 133 -3.01 12.71 0.98
CA TRP A 133 -4.45 12.76 1.24
C TRP A 133 -4.81 12.01 2.54
N VAL A 134 -4.32 10.79 2.72
CA VAL A 134 -4.60 9.98 3.92
C VAL A 134 -4.11 10.67 5.19
N VAL A 135 -2.89 11.19 5.20
CA VAL A 135 -2.32 11.85 6.38
C VAL A 135 -3.14 13.08 6.79
N ILE A 136 -3.59 13.87 5.82
CA ILE A 136 -4.36 15.09 6.04
C ILE A 136 -5.79 14.76 6.47
N GLU A 137 -6.50 13.95 5.71
CA GLU A 137 -7.92 13.65 5.96
C GLU A 137 -8.14 12.81 7.23
N CYS A 138 -7.15 12.03 7.63
CA CYS A 138 -7.17 11.36 8.94
C CYS A 138 -6.75 12.26 10.09
N GLY A 139 -6.45 13.53 9.85
CA GLY A 139 -6.18 14.55 10.88
C GLY A 139 -4.84 14.40 11.59
N PHE A 140 -3.88 13.72 10.99
CA PHE A 140 -2.54 13.59 11.56
C PHE A 140 -1.70 14.86 11.36
N LYS A 141 -1.88 15.52 10.22
CA LYS A 141 -1.21 16.79 9.88
C LYS A 141 -2.18 17.72 9.17
N ASN A 142 -1.86 19.00 9.18
CA ASN A 142 -2.73 20.03 8.62
C ASN A 142 -2.39 20.35 7.16
N SER A 143 -1.19 20.01 6.72
CA SER A 143 -0.73 20.28 5.36
C SER A 143 0.33 19.27 4.90
N PRO A 144 0.57 19.17 3.58
CA PRO A 144 1.63 18.32 3.05
C PRO A 144 3.03 18.72 3.56
N GLU A 145 3.28 20.00 3.87
CA GLU A 145 4.58 20.49 4.34
C GLU A 145 4.91 19.96 5.74
N GLU A 146 3.90 19.74 6.57
CA GLU A 146 4.02 19.19 7.93
C GLU A 146 4.03 17.67 7.96
N SER A 147 3.60 17.04 6.87
CA SER A 147 3.46 15.59 6.75
C SER A 147 4.81 14.89 6.56
N PRO A 148 4.91 13.58 6.88
CA PRO A 148 5.99 12.75 6.39
C PRO A 148 6.15 12.91 4.87
N LYS A 149 7.38 12.87 4.37
CA LYS A 149 7.63 12.97 2.93
C LYS A 149 7.91 11.59 2.36
N GLN A 150 7.05 11.13 1.47
CA GLN A 150 7.33 9.94 0.68
C GLN A 150 8.39 10.30 -0.38
N ILE A 151 9.48 9.53 -0.41
CA ILE A 151 10.63 9.74 -1.29
C ILE A 151 10.93 8.43 -1.99
N GLU A 152 10.87 8.44 -3.32
CA GLU A 152 11.06 7.25 -4.13
C GLU A 152 12.47 7.19 -4.71
N PHE A 153 13.01 5.97 -4.70
CA PHE A 153 14.31 5.66 -5.27
C PHE A 153 14.19 4.64 -6.39
N ALA A 154 14.90 4.90 -7.48
CA ALA A 154 14.96 3.98 -8.60
C ALA A 154 15.70 2.69 -8.21
N LYS A 155 15.28 1.59 -8.82
CA LYS A 155 15.99 0.32 -8.71
C LYS A 155 17.25 0.35 -9.56
N LEU A 156 18.38 -0.05 -8.98
CA LEU A 156 19.60 -0.26 -9.73
C LEU A 156 19.47 -1.54 -10.60
N TYR A 157 19.63 -1.37 -11.90
CA TYR A 157 19.67 -2.47 -12.86
C TYR A 157 21.12 -2.77 -13.25
N LEU A 158 21.54 -4.01 -13.05
CA LEU A 158 22.84 -4.49 -13.42
C LEU A 158 22.74 -5.41 -14.64
N THR A 159 23.66 -5.27 -15.58
CA THR A 159 23.72 -6.09 -16.81
C THR A 159 24.05 -7.55 -16.48
N ASN A 160 23.36 -8.48 -17.09
CA ASN A 160 23.57 -9.93 -16.92
C ASN A 160 23.47 -10.46 -15.48
N VAL A 161 22.71 -9.76 -14.62
CA VAL A 161 22.57 -10.12 -13.21
C VAL A 161 21.09 -10.23 -12.83
N VAL A 162 20.78 -11.29 -12.09
CA VAL A 162 19.44 -11.47 -11.48
C VAL A 162 19.47 -10.94 -10.05
N THR A 163 18.70 -9.87 -9.78
CA THR A 163 18.57 -9.27 -8.46
C THR A 163 17.25 -9.61 -7.76
N GLY A 164 16.30 -10.19 -8.48
CA GLY A 164 14.97 -10.50 -7.96
C GLY A 164 15.00 -11.56 -6.85
N LYS A 165 14.53 -11.19 -5.64
CA LYS A 165 14.49 -12.07 -4.45
C LYS A 165 13.89 -13.45 -4.76
N ARG A 166 12.82 -13.50 -5.56
CA ARG A 166 12.15 -14.76 -5.96
C ARG A 166 13.08 -15.74 -6.67
N TYR A 167 13.93 -15.24 -7.55
CA TYR A 167 14.88 -16.08 -8.29
C TYR A 167 16.06 -16.50 -7.42
N ILE A 168 16.60 -15.58 -6.61
CA ILE A 168 17.70 -15.89 -5.68
C ILE A 168 17.24 -16.94 -4.66
N LYS A 169 16.04 -16.80 -4.11
CA LYS A 169 15.45 -17.79 -3.19
C LYS A 169 15.43 -19.17 -3.80
N ARG A 170 15.01 -19.29 -5.07
CA ARG A 170 15.00 -20.59 -5.78
C ARG A 170 16.39 -21.17 -5.95
N LEU A 171 17.42 -20.36 -6.28
CA LEU A 171 18.79 -20.83 -6.38
C LEU A 171 19.31 -21.40 -5.06
N VAL A 172 18.92 -20.81 -3.92
CA VAL A 172 19.27 -21.29 -2.58
C VAL A 172 18.52 -22.58 -2.25
N GLU A 173 17.21 -22.63 -2.50
CA GLU A 173 16.38 -23.81 -2.22
C GLU A 173 16.76 -25.03 -3.07
N ASP A 174 17.13 -24.81 -4.34
CA ASP A 174 17.60 -25.87 -5.25
C ASP A 174 19.06 -26.27 -4.99
N GLY A 175 19.74 -25.66 -4.01
CA GLY A 175 21.13 -25.96 -3.67
C GLY A 175 22.15 -25.58 -4.75
N ILE A 176 21.78 -24.69 -5.67
CA ILE A 176 22.68 -24.19 -6.74
C ILE A 176 23.73 -23.23 -6.16
N VAL A 177 23.35 -22.50 -5.13
CA VAL A 177 24.22 -21.62 -4.33
C VAL A 177 24.12 -22.01 -2.87
N ASP A 178 25.20 -21.77 -2.10
CA ASP A 178 25.32 -22.22 -0.70
C ASP A 178 24.43 -21.43 0.26
N GLY A 179 24.00 -20.22 -0.11
CA GLY A 179 23.15 -19.35 0.70
C GLY A 179 23.01 -17.97 0.09
N TRP A 180 22.34 -17.08 0.84
CA TRP A 180 22.09 -15.69 0.40
C TRP A 180 23.36 -14.83 0.32
N ASP A 181 24.44 -15.25 0.96
CA ASP A 181 25.75 -14.60 0.96
C ASP A 181 26.74 -15.27 0.00
N ASP A 182 26.28 -16.23 -0.83
CA ASP A 182 27.13 -16.88 -1.81
C ASP A 182 27.82 -15.84 -2.70
N PRO A 183 29.16 -15.89 -2.86
CA PRO A 183 29.92 -14.87 -3.59
C PRO A 183 29.55 -14.77 -5.08
N ARG A 184 28.83 -15.74 -5.63
CA ARG A 184 28.29 -15.69 -7.00
C ARG A 184 27.06 -14.78 -7.14
N LEU A 185 26.43 -14.41 -6.03
CA LEU A 185 25.27 -13.53 -5.99
C LEU A 185 25.70 -12.05 -5.91
N VAL A 186 24.73 -11.15 -6.14
CA VAL A 186 24.90 -9.70 -6.03
C VAL A 186 24.12 -9.11 -4.86
N SER A 187 23.74 -9.93 -3.90
CA SER A 187 23.19 -9.44 -2.66
C SER A 187 24.23 -8.63 -1.88
N ILE A 188 23.79 -7.70 -1.04
CA ILE A 188 24.69 -6.92 -0.16
C ILE A 188 25.53 -7.87 0.73
N ALA A 189 24.92 -8.97 1.21
CA ALA A 189 25.63 -9.98 1.98
C ALA A 189 26.76 -10.66 1.16
N ALA A 190 26.49 -10.99 -0.10
CA ALA A 190 27.49 -11.56 -1.00
C ALA A 190 28.62 -10.58 -1.35
N LEU A 191 28.27 -9.32 -1.63
CA LEU A 191 29.25 -8.27 -1.87
C LEU A 191 30.14 -8.05 -0.64
N ARG A 192 29.56 -7.99 0.56
CA ARG A 192 30.31 -7.90 1.81
C ARG A 192 31.26 -9.09 2.01
N ARG A 193 30.80 -10.31 1.73
CA ARG A 193 31.64 -11.53 1.80
C ARG A 193 32.81 -11.48 0.82
N ARG A 194 32.61 -10.84 -0.33
CA ARG A 194 33.66 -10.60 -1.36
C ARG A 194 34.62 -9.47 -1.00
N GLY A 195 34.39 -8.74 0.10
CA GLY A 195 35.24 -7.65 0.56
C GLY A 195 34.89 -6.27 0.01
N PHE A 196 33.74 -6.08 -0.62
CA PHE A 196 33.25 -4.74 -1.01
C PHE A 196 32.90 -3.95 0.24
N THR A 197 33.44 -2.73 0.34
CA THR A 197 33.10 -1.82 1.43
C THR A 197 31.81 -1.03 1.11
N PRO A 198 31.10 -0.48 2.12
CA PRO A 198 29.95 0.38 1.88
C PRO A 198 30.28 1.56 0.94
N GLU A 199 31.45 2.19 1.12
CA GLU A 199 31.91 3.31 0.30
C GLU A 199 32.12 2.92 -1.16
N SER A 200 32.63 1.70 -1.42
CA SER A 200 32.80 1.20 -2.80
C SER A 200 31.48 0.99 -3.51
N ILE A 201 30.44 0.57 -2.75
CA ILE A 201 29.08 0.39 -3.29
C ILE A 201 28.43 1.76 -3.55
N GLN A 202 28.60 2.73 -2.65
CA GLN A 202 28.12 4.09 -2.83
C GLN A 202 28.76 4.75 -4.06
N ASN A 203 30.08 4.72 -4.15
CA ASN A 203 30.81 5.31 -5.29
C ASN A 203 30.46 4.65 -6.64
N PHE A 204 29.94 3.42 -6.64
CA PHE A 204 29.48 2.77 -7.85
C PHE A 204 28.09 3.24 -8.29
N VAL A 205 27.25 3.68 -7.36
CA VAL A 205 25.87 4.14 -7.64
C VAL A 205 25.85 5.63 -8.04
N ASP A 206 26.78 6.44 -7.52
CA ASP A 206 26.98 7.87 -7.85
C ASP A 206 27.53 8.04 -9.29
#